data_45ba31fce44bf002247197cd6970e7aa
#
_entry.id   45ba31fce44bf002247197cd6970e7aa
#
_cell.length_a   1.000
_cell.length_b   1.000
_cell.length_c   1.000
_cell.angle_alpha   90.00
_cell.angle_beta   90.00
_cell.angle_gamma   90.00
#
_symmetry.space_group_name_H-M   'P 1'
#
loop_
_entity.id
_entity.type
_entity.pdbx_description
1 polymer ?
#
loop_
_entity_poly.entity_id
_entity_poly.type
_entity_poly.pdbx_seq_one_letter_code
_entity_poly.pdbx_strand_id
1 'polypeptide(L)'
;TIATNMAGRGTDIMLGGNVEFMAKAQMRKEHFCENLLSPEKPQDADPAAVEMLLAEANGHGDTEDANILAARKRFEELYAQYKPAVEAEAEEVRAAGGLFIIGTERHESRRIDNQLRGRAGRQGDPGASRFYLSLEDDLMRLFGGDRVSSLMDTLKLDEDTPIENRMITNTLESAQKKLEGRNFEIRKNVLKYDDVMNQQREIIYGQRRKVLDGEDISAEMHNMLRENIDSSCSQFLAGDVKDDWDFGALRRHYQGWLTTDADFRYTVADFDNISREGIADMLYNRGMQILQAKEVRYGAPLMRELERICLLKCVDRQWMDHIDNMDQLRQGIALRGYGQKDPVVEYRIEGFDMFDQMVDSIREDSVKMLLTIEIRQAGAAPKREQVAKPTGEGFVPGNGAPGVKGAPKGQPVRVIKIGRNDPCPCGSGLKWKK
;
A
#
# COMPACT_ATOMS: atom_id res chain seq x y z
N THR A 1 3.58 19.25 32.14
CA THR A 1 3.59 18.97 30.70
C THR A 1 2.20 18.55 30.27
N ILE A 2 1.68 19.14 29.19
CA ILE A 2 0.40 18.77 28.57
C ILE A 2 0.74 17.94 27.34
N ALA A 3 0.06 16.81 27.17
CA ALA A 3 0.30 15.90 26.07
C ALA A 3 -1.03 15.40 25.48
N THR A 4 -1.04 15.11 24.20
CA THR A 4 -2.17 14.51 23.49
C THR A 4 -2.19 12.99 23.66
N ASN A 5 -3.24 12.32 23.19
CA ASN A 5 -3.43 10.86 23.24
C ASN A 5 -2.21 10.04 22.77
N MET A 6 -1.38 10.59 21.88
CA MET A 6 -0.18 9.93 21.34
C MET A 6 0.99 9.85 22.33
N ALA A 7 0.99 10.66 23.39
CA ALA A 7 2.06 10.64 24.41
C ALA A 7 2.10 9.33 25.23
N GLY A 8 1.13 8.46 25.08
CA GLY A 8 1.09 7.12 25.69
C GLY A 8 2.17 6.16 25.16
N ARG A 9 2.85 6.42 24.02
CA ARG A 9 3.81 5.48 23.42
C ARG A 9 4.94 6.20 22.71
N GLY A 10 6.14 5.62 22.75
CA GLY A 10 7.29 6.08 21.95
C GLY A 10 8.12 7.22 22.55
N THR A 11 7.66 7.85 23.63
CA THR A 11 8.40 8.90 24.34
C THR A 11 8.82 8.40 25.71
N ASP A 12 10.03 8.60 26.10
CA ASP A 12 10.47 8.33 27.48
C ASP A 12 10.29 9.58 28.35
N ILE A 13 9.84 9.39 29.58
CA ILE A 13 9.64 10.46 30.55
C ILE A 13 10.70 10.27 31.63
N MET A 14 11.67 11.18 31.68
CA MET A 14 12.74 11.20 32.67
C MET A 14 12.37 12.19 33.77
N LEU A 15 12.46 11.74 35.04
CA LEU A 15 12.26 12.62 36.17
C LEU A 15 13.43 13.59 36.28
N GLY A 16 13.15 14.84 36.69
CA GLY A 16 14.15 15.90 36.81
C GLY A 16 14.54 16.58 35.48
N GLY A 17 14.25 15.96 34.33
CA GLY A 17 14.54 16.52 33.00
C GLY A 17 15.49 15.64 32.19
N ASN A 18 15.77 16.07 30.95
CA ASN A 18 16.68 15.39 30.02
C ASN A 18 17.97 16.18 29.87
N VAL A 19 19.05 15.70 30.50
CA VAL A 19 20.37 16.32 30.48
C VAL A 19 20.91 16.46 29.06
N GLU A 20 20.73 15.43 28.22
CA GLU A 20 21.20 15.47 26.82
C GLU A 20 20.49 16.57 26.01
N PHE A 21 19.17 16.68 26.20
CA PHE A 21 18.41 17.74 25.53
C PHE A 21 18.86 19.13 26.01
N MET A 22 19.10 19.30 27.31
CA MET A 22 19.57 20.58 27.89
C MET A 22 20.95 20.94 27.37
N ALA A 23 21.88 19.98 27.29
CA ALA A 23 23.22 20.19 26.75
C ALA A 23 23.15 20.58 25.27
N LYS A 24 22.40 19.86 24.44
CA LYS A 24 22.21 20.18 23.03
C LYS A 24 21.50 21.53 22.81
N ALA A 25 20.49 21.84 23.62
CA ALA A 25 19.80 23.12 23.57
C ALA A 25 20.74 24.30 23.91
N GLN A 26 21.64 24.09 24.89
CA GLN A 26 22.65 25.10 25.24
C GLN A 26 23.70 25.26 24.12
N MET A 27 24.17 24.18 23.51
CA MET A 27 25.07 24.26 22.35
C MET A 27 24.44 25.04 21.17
N ARG A 28 23.14 24.85 20.91
CA ARG A 28 22.38 25.64 19.91
C ARG A 28 22.32 27.14 20.31
N LYS A 29 22.02 27.42 21.57
CA LYS A 29 21.93 28.78 22.07
C LYS A 29 23.28 29.53 22.01
N GLU A 30 24.37 28.80 22.18
CA GLU A 30 25.73 29.31 22.06
C GLU A 30 26.21 29.41 20.60
N HIS A 31 25.41 28.93 19.64
CA HIS A 31 25.79 28.76 18.24
C HIS A 31 27.14 28.01 18.07
N PHE A 32 27.36 27.02 18.94
CA PHE A 32 28.65 26.35 19.05
C PHE A 32 28.99 25.56 17.77
N CYS A 33 28.05 24.83 17.22
CA CYS A 33 28.27 24.04 16.02
C CYS A 33 28.41 24.91 14.76
N GLU A 34 27.66 26.02 14.68
CA GLU A 34 27.78 27.01 13.61
C GLU A 34 29.16 27.65 13.60
N ASN A 35 29.66 28.00 14.79
CA ASN A 35 31.01 28.59 14.96
C ASN A 35 32.12 27.58 14.59
N LEU A 36 31.94 26.28 14.82
CA LEU A 36 32.90 25.26 14.42
C LEU A 36 32.92 25.06 12.89
N LEU A 37 31.76 25.06 12.26
CA LEU A 37 31.64 24.83 10.81
C LEU A 37 32.02 26.06 9.99
N SER A 38 31.73 27.27 10.48
CA SER A 38 31.98 28.54 9.79
C SER A 38 32.44 29.61 10.77
N PRO A 39 33.73 29.60 11.17
CA PRO A 39 34.24 30.53 12.19
C PRO A 39 34.12 31.99 11.81
N GLU A 40 34.25 32.33 10.51
CA GLU A 40 34.20 33.72 10.01
C GLU A 40 32.75 34.23 9.86
N LYS A 41 31.80 33.35 9.56
CA LYS A 41 30.39 33.69 9.34
C LYS A 41 29.46 32.57 9.84
N PRO A 42 29.17 32.48 11.12
CA PRO A 42 28.34 31.44 11.70
C PRO A 42 26.94 31.38 11.10
N GLN A 43 26.42 32.49 10.59
CA GLN A 43 25.06 32.56 9.99
C GLN A 43 24.98 31.89 8.61
N ASP A 44 26.11 31.67 7.94
CA ASP A 44 26.19 31.02 6.63
C ASP A 44 26.43 29.49 6.76
N ALA A 45 26.47 28.92 7.98
CA ALA A 45 26.66 27.52 8.20
C ALA A 45 25.46 26.71 7.66
N ASP A 46 25.72 25.58 6.99
CA ASP A 46 24.67 24.70 6.47
C ASP A 46 23.87 24.11 7.63
N PRO A 47 22.55 24.38 7.72
CA PRO A 47 21.71 23.84 8.80
C PRO A 47 21.70 22.31 8.90
N ALA A 48 21.88 21.61 7.77
CA ALA A 48 21.94 20.16 7.77
C ALA A 48 23.25 19.65 8.41
N ALA A 49 24.36 20.32 8.16
CA ALA A 49 25.64 20.00 8.77
C ALA A 49 25.65 20.31 10.28
N VAL A 50 25.02 21.40 10.70
CA VAL A 50 24.84 21.76 12.12
C VAL A 50 24.01 20.67 12.86
N GLU A 51 22.89 20.24 12.31
CA GLU A 51 22.06 19.19 12.92
C GLU A 51 22.78 17.84 12.97
N MET A 52 23.57 17.50 11.93
CA MET A 52 24.39 16.31 11.92
C MET A 52 25.46 16.35 13.02
N LEU A 53 26.15 17.49 13.18
CA LEU A 53 27.17 17.65 14.21
C LEU A 53 26.58 17.60 15.62
N LEU A 54 25.38 18.17 15.84
CA LEU A 54 24.64 18.04 17.10
C LEU A 54 24.16 16.62 17.37
N ALA A 55 23.82 15.86 16.33
CA ALA A 55 23.45 14.45 16.47
C ALA A 55 24.66 13.61 16.88
N GLU A 56 25.84 13.86 16.29
CA GLU A 56 27.08 13.15 16.59
C GLU A 56 27.74 13.58 17.90
N ALA A 57 27.32 14.70 18.52
CA ALA A 57 27.89 15.22 19.76
C ALA A 57 27.72 14.24 20.96
N ASN A 58 26.69 13.39 20.98
CA ASN A 58 26.52 12.33 21.96
C ASN A 58 26.89 10.94 21.44
N GLY A 59 27.47 10.85 20.25
CA GLY A 59 27.93 9.59 19.65
C GLY A 59 29.19 9.04 20.33
N HIS A 60 29.33 7.70 20.35
CA HIS A 60 30.48 7.00 20.92
C HIS A 60 31.33 6.29 19.86
N GLY A 61 31.01 6.46 18.57
CA GLY A 61 31.79 5.87 17.48
C GLY A 61 33.17 6.53 17.34
N ASP A 62 34.18 5.77 16.92
CA ASP A 62 35.50 6.29 16.64
C ASP A 62 35.44 7.26 15.44
N THR A 63 36.03 8.44 15.59
CA THR A 63 36.08 9.46 14.55
C THR A 63 37.39 10.26 14.67
N GLU A 64 37.92 10.62 13.52
CA GLU A 64 39.10 11.51 13.41
C GLU A 64 38.73 12.97 13.09
N ASP A 65 37.42 13.25 12.90
CA ASP A 65 36.92 14.57 12.58
C ASP A 65 37.05 15.50 13.80
N ALA A 66 37.90 16.56 13.65
CA ALA A 66 38.20 17.53 14.70
C ALA A 66 36.93 18.29 15.17
N ASN A 67 35.95 18.54 14.27
CA ASN A 67 34.74 19.25 14.62
C ASN A 67 33.82 18.37 15.47
N ILE A 68 33.73 17.08 15.14
CA ILE A 68 32.93 16.10 15.93
C ILE A 68 33.59 15.94 17.32
N LEU A 69 34.91 15.82 17.39
CA LEU A 69 35.61 15.70 18.67
C LEU A 69 35.42 16.95 19.54
N ALA A 70 35.46 18.14 18.95
CA ALA A 70 35.22 19.40 19.67
C ALA A 70 33.75 19.47 20.16
N ALA A 71 32.77 19.04 19.33
CA ALA A 71 31.39 19.02 19.69
C ALA A 71 31.11 18.01 20.85
N ARG A 72 31.72 16.82 20.80
CA ARG A 72 31.63 15.80 21.87
C ARG A 72 32.20 16.36 23.19
N LYS A 73 33.37 16.95 23.15
CA LYS A 73 33.97 17.55 24.34
C LYS A 73 33.09 18.62 24.96
N ARG A 74 32.53 19.52 24.14
CA ARG A 74 31.61 20.56 24.63
C ARG A 74 30.31 19.95 25.20
N PHE A 75 29.80 18.96 24.54
CA PHE A 75 28.63 18.23 25.03
C PHE A 75 28.89 17.57 26.39
N GLU A 76 30.02 16.89 26.57
CA GLU A 76 30.41 16.28 27.83
C GLU A 76 30.57 17.31 28.97
N GLU A 77 31.18 18.47 28.68
CA GLU A 77 31.30 19.57 29.65
C GLU A 77 29.92 20.06 30.12
N LEU A 78 29.00 20.30 29.19
CA LEU A 78 27.63 20.74 29.49
C LEU A 78 26.82 19.63 30.17
N TYR A 79 26.99 18.40 29.73
CA TYR A 79 26.35 17.23 30.34
C TYR A 79 26.76 17.07 31.79
N ALA A 80 28.08 17.16 32.08
CA ALA A 80 28.60 17.09 33.46
C ALA A 80 28.14 18.28 34.34
N GLN A 81 27.93 19.45 33.72
CA GLN A 81 27.41 20.62 34.44
C GLN A 81 25.94 20.47 34.83
N TYR A 82 25.08 19.97 33.89
CA TYR A 82 23.64 19.87 34.15
C TYR A 82 23.24 18.61 34.94
N LYS A 83 24.00 17.53 34.83
CA LYS A 83 23.68 16.24 35.45
C LYS A 83 23.41 16.32 36.95
N PRO A 84 24.24 16.96 37.82
CA PRO A 84 24.00 17.01 39.25
C PRO A 84 22.70 17.71 39.63
N ALA A 85 22.35 18.79 38.89
CA ALA A 85 21.12 19.55 39.13
C ALA A 85 19.88 18.72 38.80
N VAL A 86 19.92 18.03 37.64
CA VAL A 86 18.82 17.16 37.18
C VAL A 86 18.65 15.94 38.07
N GLU A 87 19.75 15.35 38.56
CA GLU A 87 19.72 14.25 39.51
C GLU A 87 19.12 14.67 40.87
N ALA A 88 19.49 15.86 41.36
CA ALA A 88 18.91 16.40 42.61
C ALA A 88 17.40 16.65 42.47
N GLU A 89 16.97 17.24 41.35
CA GLU A 89 15.55 17.44 41.06
C GLU A 89 14.79 16.12 40.89
N ALA A 90 15.42 15.11 40.26
CA ALA A 90 14.84 13.77 40.13
C ALA A 90 14.59 13.11 41.49
N GLU A 91 15.52 13.28 42.46
CA GLU A 91 15.35 12.76 43.82
C GLU A 91 14.23 13.50 44.56
N GLU A 92 14.12 14.81 44.42
CA GLU A 92 13.01 15.59 44.96
C GLU A 92 11.65 15.10 44.44
N VAL A 93 11.56 14.88 43.10
CA VAL A 93 10.35 14.36 42.47
C VAL A 93 10.03 12.95 42.99
N ARG A 94 11.03 12.07 43.14
CA ARG A 94 10.82 10.72 43.71
C ARG A 94 10.33 10.79 45.15
N ALA A 95 10.92 11.67 45.97
CA ALA A 95 10.52 11.89 47.34
C ALA A 95 9.08 12.46 47.45
N ALA A 96 8.66 13.27 46.51
CA ALA A 96 7.28 13.78 46.40
C ALA A 96 6.26 12.74 45.91
N GLY A 97 6.68 11.52 45.58
CA GLY A 97 5.83 10.43 45.10
C GLY A 97 5.89 10.16 43.60
N GLY A 98 6.85 10.75 42.88
CA GLY A 98 7.12 10.52 41.46
C GLY A 98 6.16 11.22 40.52
N LEU A 99 6.03 10.68 39.32
CA LEU A 99 5.18 11.27 38.26
C LEU A 99 3.69 11.03 38.57
N PHE A 100 2.92 12.12 38.63
CA PHE A 100 1.47 12.07 38.70
C PHE A 100 0.84 12.33 37.36
N ILE A 101 0.09 11.34 36.83
CA ILE A 101 -0.57 11.42 35.51
C ILE A 101 -2.04 11.70 35.72
N ILE A 102 -2.53 12.77 35.05
CA ILE A 102 -3.94 13.13 34.97
C ILE A 102 -4.42 12.81 33.55
N GLY A 103 -5.38 11.89 33.45
CA GLY A 103 -6.11 11.61 32.21
C GLY A 103 -7.44 12.35 32.24
N THR A 104 -7.78 13.06 31.15
CA THR A 104 -9.05 13.79 31.03
C THR A 104 -10.08 13.04 30.21
N GLU A 105 -9.67 11.93 29.58
CA GLU A 105 -10.52 11.06 28.78
C GLU A 105 -10.09 9.59 28.95
N ARG A 106 -11.01 8.67 28.66
CA ARG A 106 -10.70 7.25 28.46
C ARG A 106 -10.55 6.93 26.99
N HIS A 107 -9.59 6.12 26.66
CA HIS A 107 -9.46 5.57 25.30
C HIS A 107 -10.49 4.47 25.06
N GLU A 108 -10.73 4.15 23.80
CA GLU A 108 -11.58 3.03 23.40
C GLU A 108 -11.06 1.67 23.89
N SER A 109 -9.75 1.58 24.15
CA SER A 109 -9.10 0.35 24.62
C SER A 109 -8.45 0.54 25.98
N ARG A 110 -8.83 -0.34 26.93
CA ARG A 110 -8.24 -0.39 28.28
C ARG A 110 -6.73 -0.59 28.25
N ARG A 111 -6.20 -1.25 27.23
CA ARG A 111 -4.76 -1.44 27.05
C ARG A 111 -4.02 -0.11 26.91
N ILE A 112 -4.60 0.85 26.18
CA ILE A 112 -4.00 2.18 25.97
C ILE A 112 -4.04 2.96 27.27
N ASP A 113 -5.15 2.93 28.02
CA ASP A 113 -5.24 3.53 29.35
C ASP A 113 -4.20 2.95 30.31
N ASN A 114 -4.00 1.64 30.30
CA ASN A 114 -2.99 1.00 31.15
C ASN A 114 -1.56 1.36 30.71
N GLN A 115 -1.31 1.55 29.40
CA GLN A 115 -0.03 2.08 28.92
C GLN A 115 0.23 3.50 29.42
N LEU A 116 -0.80 4.35 29.45
CA LEU A 116 -0.70 5.71 30.00
C LEU A 116 -0.43 5.65 31.51
N ARG A 117 -1.18 4.85 32.27
CA ARG A 117 -0.96 4.63 33.70
C ARG A 117 0.45 4.14 34.01
N GLY A 118 0.94 3.18 33.20
CA GLY A 118 2.27 2.58 33.35
C GLY A 118 3.43 3.56 33.16
N ARG A 119 3.14 4.76 32.62
CA ARG A 119 4.17 5.80 32.51
C ARG A 119 4.54 6.44 33.84
N ALA A 120 3.64 6.41 34.81
CA ALA A 120 3.91 6.91 36.15
C ALA A 120 4.99 6.10 36.87
N GLY A 121 5.08 4.79 36.65
CA GLY A 121 5.99 3.88 37.35
C GLY A 121 7.11 3.33 36.44
N ARG A 122 7.65 4.08 35.48
CA ARG A 122 8.76 3.63 34.64
C ARG A 122 10.04 3.46 35.46
N GLN A 123 10.85 2.48 35.07
CA GLN A 123 12.14 2.15 35.64
C GLN A 123 12.09 1.86 37.18
N GLY A 124 10.90 1.52 37.69
CA GLY A 124 10.71 1.28 39.13
C GLY A 124 10.48 2.53 39.98
N ASP A 125 10.38 3.70 39.37
CA ASP A 125 10.07 4.95 40.07
C ASP A 125 8.67 4.91 40.68
N PRO A 126 8.45 5.56 41.85
CA PRO A 126 7.12 5.78 42.37
C PRO A 126 6.30 6.65 41.44
N GLY A 127 4.97 6.49 41.45
CA GLY A 127 4.10 7.32 40.64
C GLY A 127 2.64 7.02 40.88
N ALA A 128 1.77 7.95 40.46
CA ALA A 128 0.33 7.80 40.59
C ALA A 128 -0.38 8.25 39.30
N SER A 129 -1.62 7.79 39.12
CA SER A 129 -2.44 8.21 37.98
C SER A 129 -3.90 8.34 38.38
N ARG A 130 -4.58 9.35 37.86
CA ARG A 130 -6.00 9.57 38.08
C ARG A 130 -6.68 9.99 36.79
N PHE A 131 -7.89 9.48 36.52
CA PHE A 131 -8.72 9.90 35.41
C PHE A 131 -9.87 10.78 35.94
N TYR A 132 -10.07 11.90 35.28
CA TYR A 132 -11.21 12.80 35.44
C TYR A 132 -12.02 12.75 34.16
N LEU A 133 -13.27 12.30 34.25
CA LEU A 133 -14.09 11.98 33.08
C LEU A 133 -15.39 12.76 33.15
N SER A 134 -15.88 13.19 32.00
CA SER A 134 -17.22 13.77 31.86
C SER A 134 -18.24 12.69 31.48
N LEU A 135 -19.48 12.88 31.87
CA LEU A 135 -20.61 12.07 31.39
C LEU A 135 -20.93 12.34 29.92
N GLU A 136 -20.46 13.46 29.39
CA GLU A 136 -20.60 13.85 27.98
C GLU A 136 -19.53 13.21 27.09
N ASP A 137 -18.49 12.57 27.68
CA ASP A 137 -17.48 11.86 26.92
C ASP A 137 -18.11 10.80 26.01
N ASP A 138 -17.58 10.61 24.81
CA ASP A 138 -18.14 9.72 23.80
C ASP A 138 -18.35 8.29 24.31
N LEU A 139 -17.44 7.79 25.16
CA LEU A 139 -17.56 6.46 25.75
C LEU A 139 -18.81 6.36 26.65
N MET A 140 -19.09 7.39 27.44
CA MET A 140 -20.27 7.45 28.32
C MET A 140 -21.55 7.63 27.53
N ARG A 141 -21.57 8.53 26.55
CA ARG A 141 -22.71 8.81 25.69
C ARG A 141 -23.17 7.57 24.91
N LEU A 142 -22.24 6.76 24.41
CA LEU A 142 -22.55 5.57 23.61
C LEU A 142 -23.08 4.39 24.42
N PHE A 143 -22.70 4.27 25.71
CA PHE A 143 -22.92 3.04 26.48
C PHE A 143 -23.65 3.21 27.80
N GLY A 144 -24.19 4.33 28.11
CA GLY A 144 -25.00 4.46 29.32
C GLY A 144 -25.08 5.85 29.94
N GLY A 145 -24.64 6.88 29.25
CA GLY A 145 -24.72 8.26 29.70
C GLY A 145 -26.13 8.65 30.16
N ASP A 146 -27.17 8.27 29.40
CA ASP A 146 -28.57 8.60 29.71
C ASP A 146 -29.05 8.02 31.06
N ARG A 147 -28.61 6.77 31.38
CA ARG A 147 -29.00 6.15 32.66
C ARG A 147 -28.27 6.76 33.85
N VAL A 148 -27.01 7.14 33.68
CA VAL A 148 -26.23 7.79 34.72
C VAL A 148 -26.70 9.22 34.89
N SER A 149 -26.97 9.95 33.79
CA SER A 149 -27.52 11.30 33.82
C SER A 149 -28.87 11.34 34.55
N SER A 150 -29.80 10.45 34.21
CA SER A 150 -31.12 10.41 34.87
C SER A 150 -31.02 10.05 36.36
N LEU A 151 -30.02 9.24 36.76
CA LEU A 151 -29.73 8.96 38.17
C LEU A 151 -29.21 10.21 38.91
N MET A 152 -28.35 10.98 38.23
CA MET A 152 -27.80 12.23 38.74
C MET A 152 -28.87 13.30 38.93
N ASP A 153 -29.77 13.46 37.96
CA ASP A 153 -30.92 14.36 38.04
C ASP A 153 -31.82 13.98 39.23
N THR A 154 -31.98 12.69 39.47
CA THR A 154 -32.79 12.19 40.59
C THR A 154 -32.13 12.46 41.95
N LEU A 155 -30.77 12.38 42.00
CA LEU A 155 -29.99 12.62 43.21
C LEU A 155 -29.75 14.14 43.45
N LYS A 156 -30.14 15.02 42.54
CA LYS A 156 -29.92 16.47 42.61
C LYS A 156 -28.48 16.84 42.98
N LEU A 157 -27.53 16.17 42.37
CA LEU A 157 -26.11 16.46 42.57
C LEU A 157 -25.73 17.70 41.72
N ASP A 158 -24.89 18.53 42.28
CA ASP A 158 -24.37 19.73 41.66
C ASP A 158 -23.38 19.30 40.52
N GLU A 159 -23.46 19.98 39.36
CA GLU A 159 -22.64 19.64 38.17
C GLU A 159 -21.13 19.64 38.46
N ASP A 160 -20.67 20.47 39.38
CA ASP A 160 -19.27 20.60 39.77
C ASP A 160 -18.78 19.57 40.80
N THR A 161 -19.67 18.70 41.32
CA THR A 161 -19.31 17.75 42.39
C THR A 161 -18.66 16.50 41.79
N PRO A 162 -17.37 16.22 42.13
CA PRO A 162 -16.71 15.01 41.67
C PRO A 162 -17.32 13.76 42.30
N ILE A 163 -17.78 12.83 41.46
CA ILE A 163 -18.44 11.61 41.91
C ILE A 163 -17.45 10.45 41.88
N GLU A 164 -17.07 9.99 43.09
CA GLU A 164 -16.26 8.78 43.23
C GLU A 164 -17.17 7.61 43.64
N ASN A 165 -17.70 6.89 42.63
CA ASN A 165 -18.56 5.74 42.90
C ASN A 165 -18.08 4.52 42.11
N ARG A 166 -17.90 3.41 42.84
CA ARG A 166 -17.48 2.12 42.27
C ARG A 166 -18.46 1.62 41.20
N MET A 167 -19.75 1.95 41.28
CA MET A 167 -20.76 1.59 40.32
C MET A 167 -20.52 2.28 38.96
N ILE A 168 -20.15 3.57 38.99
CA ILE A 168 -19.80 4.32 37.77
C ILE A 168 -18.53 3.77 37.13
N THR A 169 -17.50 3.48 37.94
CA THR A 169 -16.27 2.84 37.45
C THR A 169 -16.55 1.50 36.76
N ASN A 170 -17.38 0.65 37.37
CA ASN A 170 -17.77 -0.64 36.77
C ASN A 170 -18.58 -0.47 35.47
N THR A 171 -19.43 0.54 35.38
CA THR A 171 -20.20 0.86 34.17
C THR A 171 -19.27 1.30 33.04
N LEU A 172 -18.30 2.17 33.34
CA LEU A 172 -17.27 2.59 32.39
C LEU A 172 -16.42 1.41 31.87
N GLU A 173 -15.98 0.55 32.77
CA GLU A 173 -15.21 -0.65 32.38
C GLU A 173 -16.03 -1.59 31.50
N SER A 174 -17.32 -1.74 31.79
CA SER A 174 -18.24 -2.55 30.99
C SER A 174 -18.50 -1.93 29.61
N ALA A 175 -18.65 -0.60 29.55
CA ALA A 175 -18.78 0.14 28.31
C ALA A 175 -17.55 -0.02 27.42
N GLN A 176 -16.37 0.18 27.98
CA GLN A 176 -15.09 0.02 27.28
C GLN A 176 -14.89 -1.42 26.79
N LYS A 177 -15.25 -2.43 27.60
CA LYS A 177 -15.19 -3.84 27.18
C LYS A 177 -16.14 -4.15 26.02
N LYS A 178 -17.35 -3.56 25.99
CA LYS A 178 -18.29 -3.72 24.90
C LYS A 178 -17.76 -3.09 23.61
N LEU A 179 -17.16 -1.89 23.70
CA LEU A 179 -16.55 -1.21 22.57
C LEU A 179 -15.35 -1.99 22.01
N GLU A 180 -14.48 -2.48 22.90
CA GLU A 180 -13.36 -3.37 22.51
C GLU A 180 -13.88 -4.61 21.79
N GLY A 181 -14.94 -5.25 22.31
CA GLY A 181 -15.57 -6.42 21.69
C GLY A 181 -16.11 -6.11 20.29
N ARG A 182 -16.82 -4.99 20.13
CA ARG A 182 -17.33 -4.54 18.83
C ARG A 182 -16.19 -4.30 17.83
N ASN A 183 -15.17 -3.57 18.25
CA ASN A 183 -14.02 -3.29 17.39
C ASN A 183 -13.24 -4.58 17.05
N PHE A 184 -13.18 -5.53 17.97
CA PHE A 184 -12.60 -6.85 17.71
C PHE A 184 -13.39 -7.62 16.64
N GLU A 185 -14.73 -7.69 16.75
CA GLU A 185 -15.56 -8.37 15.76
C GLU A 185 -15.48 -7.71 14.37
N ILE A 186 -15.44 -6.38 14.30
CA ILE A 186 -15.23 -5.67 13.03
C ILE A 186 -13.90 -6.10 12.40
N ARG A 187 -12.80 -6.04 13.16
CA ARG A 187 -11.49 -6.46 12.64
C ARG A 187 -11.44 -7.93 12.25
N LYS A 188 -12.05 -8.81 13.05
CA LYS A 188 -12.14 -10.23 12.74
C LYS A 188 -12.89 -10.50 11.45
N ASN A 189 -13.98 -9.78 11.19
CA ASN A 189 -14.70 -9.89 9.95
C ASN A 189 -13.89 -9.39 8.75
N VAL A 190 -13.21 -8.25 8.88
CA VAL A 190 -12.30 -7.75 7.83
C VAL A 190 -11.24 -8.81 7.47
N LEU A 191 -10.60 -9.42 8.48
CA LEU A 191 -9.60 -10.47 8.24
C LEU A 191 -10.18 -11.68 7.50
N LYS A 192 -11.42 -12.08 7.79
CA LYS A 192 -12.08 -13.20 7.08
C LYS A 192 -12.26 -12.94 5.58
N TYR A 193 -12.55 -11.67 5.21
CA TYR A 193 -12.61 -11.27 3.80
C TYR A 193 -11.23 -11.22 3.17
N ASP A 194 -10.24 -10.67 3.89
CA ASP A 194 -8.86 -10.58 3.41
C ASP A 194 -8.21 -11.95 3.21
N ASP A 195 -8.56 -12.96 4.02
CA ASP A 195 -8.05 -14.32 3.90
C ASP A 195 -8.39 -14.94 2.54
N VAL A 196 -9.60 -14.68 2.01
CA VAL A 196 -10.02 -15.18 0.69
C VAL A 196 -9.13 -14.56 -0.40
N MET A 197 -8.97 -13.24 -0.38
CA MET A 197 -8.12 -12.53 -1.34
C MET A 197 -6.64 -12.92 -1.23
N ASN A 198 -6.16 -13.19 -0.01
CA ASN A 198 -4.77 -13.59 0.19
C ASN A 198 -4.49 -14.98 -0.41
N GLN A 199 -5.39 -15.95 -0.24
CA GLN A 199 -5.26 -17.27 -0.85
C GLN A 199 -5.20 -17.17 -2.38
N GLN A 200 -6.10 -16.40 -2.99
CA GLN A 200 -6.10 -16.17 -4.44
C GLN A 200 -4.82 -15.45 -4.90
N ARG A 201 -4.34 -14.47 -4.14
CA ARG A 201 -3.09 -13.76 -4.41
C ARG A 201 -1.88 -14.68 -4.38
N GLU A 202 -1.80 -15.58 -3.40
CA GLU A 202 -0.69 -16.55 -3.30
C GLU A 202 -0.63 -17.44 -4.54
N ILE A 203 -1.77 -17.90 -5.05
CA ILE A 203 -1.84 -18.73 -6.26
C ILE A 203 -1.32 -17.93 -7.47
N ILE A 204 -1.88 -16.75 -7.73
CA ILE A 204 -1.51 -15.92 -8.89
C ILE A 204 -0.07 -15.46 -8.83
N TYR A 205 0.39 -14.99 -7.65
CA TYR A 205 1.78 -14.53 -7.49
C TYR A 205 2.78 -15.67 -7.54
N GLY A 206 2.40 -16.87 -7.08
CA GLY A 206 3.21 -18.08 -7.23
C GLY A 206 3.43 -18.45 -8.69
N GLN A 207 2.36 -18.45 -9.49
CA GLN A 207 2.45 -18.68 -10.95
C GLN A 207 3.25 -17.57 -11.65
N ARG A 208 2.94 -16.31 -11.36
CA ARG A 208 3.65 -15.16 -11.93
C ARG A 208 5.15 -15.21 -11.64
N ARG A 209 5.55 -15.65 -10.44
CA ARG A 209 6.95 -15.77 -10.05
C ARG A 209 7.68 -16.80 -10.87
N LYS A 210 7.10 -17.99 -11.10
CA LYS A 210 7.71 -19.04 -11.97
C LYS A 210 8.01 -18.49 -13.37
N VAL A 211 7.06 -17.73 -13.93
CA VAL A 211 7.25 -17.13 -15.26
C VAL A 211 8.37 -16.08 -15.26
N LEU A 212 8.47 -15.26 -14.19
CA LEU A 212 9.54 -14.25 -14.05
C LEU A 212 10.92 -14.86 -13.79
N ASP A 213 10.98 -15.98 -13.06
CA ASP A 213 12.21 -16.72 -12.79
C ASP A 213 12.75 -17.43 -14.05
N GLY A 214 12.00 -17.38 -15.16
CA GLY A 214 12.45 -17.84 -16.48
C GLY A 214 12.22 -19.33 -16.74
N GLU A 215 11.32 -19.98 -15.99
CA GLU A 215 10.91 -21.36 -16.26
C GLU A 215 10.34 -21.49 -17.69
N ASP A 216 10.55 -22.62 -18.32
CA ASP A 216 9.95 -22.94 -19.61
C ASP A 216 8.47 -23.26 -19.43
N ILE A 217 7.60 -22.38 -19.93
CA ILE A 217 6.15 -22.49 -19.83
C ILE A 217 5.48 -23.02 -21.09
N SER A 218 6.25 -23.50 -22.07
CA SER A 218 5.69 -23.98 -23.34
C SER A 218 4.68 -25.12 -23.17
N ALA A 219 4.99 -26.08 -22.28
CA ALA A 219 4.08 -27.16 -21.96
C ALA A 219 2.79 -26.66 -21.29
N GLU A 220 2.89 -25.65 -20.42
CA GLU A 220 1.72 -25.02 -19.78
C GLU A 220 0.87 -24.29 -20.81
N MET A 221 1.46 -23.57 -21.76
CA MET A 221 0.72 -22.92 -22.86
C MET A 221 0.01 -23.93 -23.76
N HIS A 222 0.62 -25.07 -24.05
CA HIS A 222 -0.03 -26.16 -24.79
C HIS A 222 -1.21 -26.77 -24.01
N ASN A 223 -1.06 -26.96 -22.70
CA ASN A 223 -2.15 -27.43 -21.83
C ASN A 223 -3.29 -26.40 -21.78
N MET A 224 -2.99 -25.11 -21.63
CA MET A 224 -3.99 -24.05 -21.67
C MET A 224 -4.77 -24.03 -22.98
N LEU A 225 -4.11 -24.25 -24.12
CA LEU A 225 -4.77 -24.37 -25.42
C LEU A 225 -5.72 -25.58 -25.43
N ARG A 226 -5.28 -26.75 -24.92
CA ARG A 226 -6.08 -27.96 -24.87
C ARG A 226 -7.31 -27.78 -23.97
N GLU A 227 -7.10 -27.29 -22.73
CA GLU A 227 -8.17 -27.06 -21.75
C GLU A 227 -9.20 -26.05 -22.25
N ASN A 228 -8.75 -24.97 -22.90
CA ASN A 228 -9.67 -23.98 -23.50
C ASN A 228 -10.53 -24.60 -24.59
N ILE A 229 -9.96 -25.41 -25.48
CA ILE A 229 -10.68 -26.09 -26.54
C ILE A 229 -11.67 -27.11 -25.98
N ASP A 230 -11.25 -27.94 -25.02
CA ASP A 230 -12.10 -28.96 -24.41
C ASP A 230 -13.26 -28.32 -23.64
N SER A 231 -13.02 -27.22 -22.93
CA SER A 231 -14.06 -26.44 -22.25
C SER A 231 -15.07 -25.85 -23.24
N SER A 232 -14.60 -25.19 -24.29
CA SER A 232 -15.47 -24.60 -25.31
C SER A 232 -16.26 -25.67 -26.07
N CYS A 233 -15.63 -26.80 -26.41
CA CYS A 233 -16.34 -27.91 -27.05
C CYS A 233 -17.39 -28.52 -26.12
N SER A 234 -17.12 -28.62 -24.82
CA SER A 234 -18.09 -29.10 -23.84
C SER A 234 -19.25 -28.13 -23.68
N GLN A 235 -19.03 -26.83 -23.79
CA GLN A 235 -20.05 -25.80 -23.68
C GLN A 235 -20.93 -25.71 -24.92
N PHE A 236 -20.34 -25.62 -26.10
CA PHE A 236 -21.10 -25.41 -27.36
C PHE A 236 -21.62 -26.70 -28.00
N LEU A 237 -20.97 -27.83 -27.72
CA LEU A 237 -21.36 -29.16 -28.21
C LEU A 237 -21.87 -30.01 -27.03
N ALA A 238 -22.74 -29.42 -26.21
CA ALA A 238 -23.30 -30.08 -25.04
C ALA A 238 -24.36 -31.12 -25.43
N GLY A 239 -24.44 -32.22 -24.65
CA GLY A 239 -25.41 -33.29 -24.86
C GLY A 239 -24.98 -34.35 -25.89
N ASP A 240 -25.77 -35.43 -25.97
CA ASP A 240 -25.50 -36.58 -26.81
C ASP A 240 -26.13 -36.44 -28.20
N VAL A 241 -27.10 -35.53 -28.35
CA VAL A 241 -27.80 -35.27 -29.59
C VAL A 241 -27.06 -34.23 -30.41
N LYS A 242 -26.49 -34.62 -31.54
CA LYS A 242 -25.66 -33.77 -32.37
C LYS A 242 -26.42 -32.65 -33.08
N ASP A 243 -27.73 -32.77 -33.22
CA ASP A 243 -28.62 -31.74 -33.76
C ASP A 243 -28.72 -30.50 -32.87
N ASP A 244 -28.48 -30.67 -31.56
CA ASP A 244 -28.52 -29.62 -30.56
C ASP A 244 -27.18 -28.89 -30.43
N TRP A 245 -26.11 -29.32 -31.13
CA TRP A 245 -24.81 -28.74 -31.08
C TRP A 245 -24.75 -27.40 -31.81
N ASP A 246 -24.30 -26.33 -31.13
CA ASP A 246 -24.16 -25.02 -31.73
C ASP A 246 -22.78 -24.82 -32.39
N PHE A 247 -22.61 -25.43 -33.57
CA PHE A 247 -21.41 -25.25 -34.40
C PHE A 247 -21.20 -23.80 -34.83
N GLY A 248 -22.28 -23.02 -34.92
CA GLY A 248 -22.22 -21.61 -35.27
C GLY A 248 -21.59 -20.77 -34.14
N ALA A 249 -21.95 -21.05 -32.91
CA ALA A 249 -21.35 -20.39 -31.73
C ALA A 249 -19.88 -20.77 -31.57
N LEU A 250 -19.54 -22.06 -31.67
CA LEU A 250 -18.16 -22.54 -31.59
C LEU A 250 -17.28 -21.87 -32.70
N ARG A 251 -17.79 -21.76 -33.92
CA ARG A 251 -17.07 -21.06 -35.01
C ARG A 251 -16.86 -19.59 -34.68
N ARG A 252 -17.88 -18.87 -34.24
CA ARG A 252 -17.79 -17.45 -33.87
C ARG A 252 -16.80 -17.21 -32.72
N HIS A 253 -16.78 -18.10 -31.76
CA HIS A 253 -15.87 -18.02 -30.59
C HIS A 253 -14.40 -18.06 -31.05
N TYR A 254 -14.05 -18.96 -31.97
CA TYR A 254 -12.69 -19.13 -32.47
C TYR A 254 -12.36 -18.36 -33.74
N GLN A 255 -13.31 -17.57 -34.23
CA GLN A 255 -13.14 -16.82 -35.49
C GLN A 255 -11.95 -15.85 -35.43
N GLY A 256 -11.08 -15.90 -36.42
CA GLY A 256 -9.93 -15.01 -36.56
C GLY A 256 -8.65 -15.49 -35.87
N TRP A 257 -8.69 -16.60 -35.11
CA TRP A 257 -7.49 -17.17 -34.52
C TRP A 257 -7.35 -18.69 -34.65
N LEU A 258 -8.43 -19.47 -34.66
CA LEU A 258 -8.40 -20.93 -34.89
C LEU A 258 -9.37 -21.36 -35.97
N THR A 259 -10.44 -20.62 -36.26
CA THR A 259 -11.43 -20.98 -37.23
C THR A 259 -11.62 -19.91 -38.30
N THR A 260 -12.11 -20.33 -39.44
CA THR A 260 -12.51 -19.51 -40.59
C THR A 260 -14.01 -19.63 -40.82
N ASP A 261 -14.56 -18.78 -41.71
CA ASP A 261 -15.99 -18.83 -42.09
C ASP A 261 -16.39 -20.14 -42.78
N ALA A 262 -15.46 -20.90 -43.27
CA ALA A 262 -15.71 -22.17 -43.96
C ALA A 262 -15.79 -23.37 -42.98
N ASP A 263 -15.29 -23.23 -41.77
CA ASP A 263 -15.26 -24.32 -40.80
C ASP A 263 -16.64 -24.61 -40.18
N PHE A 264 -16.86 -25.85 -39.79
CA PHE A 264 -18.08 -26.33 -39.12
C PHE A 264 -19.39 -26.11 -39.90
N ARG A 265 -19.33 -26.13 -41.21
CA ARG A 265 -20.50 -26.15 -42.10
C ARG A 265 -20.91 -27.58 -42.36
N TYR A 266 -21.30 -28.29 -41.32
CA TYR A 266 -21.71 -29.68 -41.40
C TYR A 266 -23.18 -29.78 -41.83
N THR A 267 -23.48 -30.83 -42.62
CA THR A 267 -24.84 -31.23 -42.93
C THR A 267 -25.24 -32.45 -42.11
N VAL A 268 -26.52 -32.76 -42.01
CA VAL A 268 -27.01 -33.90 -41.23
C VAL A 268 -26.34 -35.22 -41.64
N ALA A 269 -25.93 -35.34 -42.91
CA ALA A 269 -25.23 -36.52 -43.45
C ALA A 269 -23.78 -36.65 -42.86
N ASP A 270 -23.20 -35.56 -42.41
CA ASP A 270 -21.85 -35.54 -41.87
C ASP A 270 -21.82 -35.99 -40.36
N PHE A 271 -22.95 -35.94 -39.69
CA PHE A 271 -23.01 -36.16 -38.24
C PHE A 271 -22.60 -37.57 -37.76
N ASP A 272 -22.72 -38.58 -38.60
CA ASP A 272 -22.29 -39.95 -38.25
C ASP A 272 -20.76 -40.05 -38.00
N ASN A 273 -20.00 -39.21 -38.67
CA ASN A 273 -18.52 -39.21 -38.66
C ASN A 273 -17.91 -38.18 -37.73
N ILE A 274 -18.70 -37.36 -37.03
CA ILE A 274 -18.23 -36.26 -36.20
C ILE A 274 -18.37 -36.67 -34.73
N SER A 275 -17.27 -36.51 -33.96
CA SER A 275 -17.28 -36.59 -32.50
C SER A 275 -16.79 -35.31 -31.88
N ARG A 276 -17.16 -35.03 -30.63
CA ARG A 276 -16.72 -33.87 -29.88
C ARG A 276 -15.19 -33.87 -29.76
N GLU A 277 -14.62 -35.05 -29.44
CA GLU A 277 -13.20 -35.27 -29.32
C GLU A 277 -12.47 -35.01 -30.67
N GLY A 278 -13.08 -35.48 -31.78
CA GLY A 278 -12.51 -35.25 -33.12
C GLY A 278 -12.45 -33.77 -33.50
N ILE A 279 -13.47 -32.99 -33.09
CA ILE A 279 -13.46 -31.53 -33.30
C ILE A 279 -12.42 -30.86 -32.40
N ALA A 280 -12.33 -31.26 -31.13
CA ALA A 280 -11.33 -30.75 -30.21
C ALA A 280 -9.89 -31.06 -30.67
N ASP A 281 -9.64 -32.27 -31.13
CA ASP A 281 -8.34 -32.67 -31.69
C ASP A 281 -7.99 -31.92 -32.96
N MET A 282 -8.96 -31.68 -33.83
CA MET A 282 -8.75 -30.88 -35.05
C MET A 282 -8.35 -29.43 -34.69
N LEU A 283 -9.06 -28.79 -33.76
CA LEU A 283 -8.76 -27.43 -33.33
C LEU A 283 -7.39 -27.35 -32.63
N TYR A 284 -7.11 -28.33 -31.75
CA TYR A 284 -5.81 -28.40 -31.07
C TYR A 284 -4.65 -28.57 -32.05
N ASN A 285 -4.77 -29.52 -32.99
CA ASN A 285 -3.73 -29.73 -33.98
C ASN A 285 -3.51 -28.49 -34.88
N ARG A 286 -4.57 -27.76 -35.23
CA ARG A 286 -4.47 -26.48 -35.95
C ARG A 286 -3.73 -25.43 -35.10
N GLY A 287 -4.08 -25.28 -33.83
CA GLY A 287 -3.37 -24.38 -32.91
C GLY A 287 -1.89 -24.73 -32.79
N MET A 288 -1.56 -26.00 -32.62
CA MET A 288 -0.18 -26.47 -32.58
C MET A 288 0.59 -26.21 -33.87
N GLN A 289 -0.04 -26.37 -35.05
CA GLN A 289 0.60 -26.02 -36.31
C GLN A 289 0.93 -24.54 -36.41
N ILE A 290 0.03 -23.67 -35.95
CA ILE A 290 0.28 -22.21 -35.91
C ILE A 290 1.46 -21.90 -34.97
N LEU A 291 1.50 -22.49 -33.77
CA LEU A 291 2.60 -22.29 -32.81
C LEU A 291 3.94 -22.77 -33.36
N GLN A 292 3.98 -23.97 -33.95
CA GLN A 292 5.18 -24.52 -34.60
C GLN A 292 5.66 -23.65 -35.77
N ALA A 293 4.75 -23.17 -36.60
CA ALA A 293 5.09 -22.24 -37.70
C ALA A 293 5.71 -20.94 -37.16
N LYS A 294 5.18 -20.41 -36.05
CA LYS A 294 5.77 -19.26 -35.37
C LYS A 294 7.14 -19.54 -34.77
N GLU A 295 7.31 -20.69 -34.13
CA GLU A 295 8.58 -21.09 -33.55
C GLU A 295 9.67 -21.25 -34.63
N VAL A 296 9.34 -21.84 -35.81
CA VAL A 296 10.25 -21.90 -36.96
C VAL A 296 10.59 -20.51 -37.47
N ARG A 297 9.60 -19.59 -37.50
CA ARG A 297 9.77 -18.23 -38.02
C ARG A 297 10.61 -17.33 -37.12
N TYR A 298 10.39 -17.39 -35.82
CA TYR A 298 11.00 -16.48 -34.84
C TYR A 298 12.19 -17.08 -34.09
N GLY A 299 12.30 -18.39 -34.08
CA GLY A 299 13.26 -19.13 -33.27
C GLY A 299 12.79 -19.39 -31.85
N ALA A 300 13.24 -20.52 -31.27
CA ALA A 300 12.80 -20.97 -29.95
C ALA A 300 13.04 -19.93 -28.81
N PRO A 301 14.18 -19.23 -28.71
CA PRO A 301 14.39 -18.27 -27.63
C PRO A 301 13.37 -17.11 -27.61
N LEU A 302 13.07 -16.57 -28.80
CA LEU A 302 12.11 -15.48 -28.91
C LEU A 302 10.67 -15.96 -28.69
N MET A 303 10.38 -17.21 -29.08
CA MET A 303 9.07 -17.81 -28.83
C MET A 303 8.83 -18.00 -27.32
N ARG A 304 9.81 -18.49 -26.57
CA ARG A 304 9.73 -18.58 -25.09
C ARG A 304 9.49 -17.21 -24.45
N GLU A 305 10.15 -16.17 -24.95
CA GLU A 305 9.93 -14.80 -24.47
C GLU A 305 8.52 -14.28 -24.76
N LEU A 306 7.99 -14.57 -25.95
CA LEU A 306 6.62 -14.23 -26.34
C LEU A 306 5.59 -14.91 -25.45
N GLU A 307 5.75 -16.19 -25.17
CA GLU A 307 4.87 -16.93 -24.27
C GLU A 307 4.82 -16.28 -22.90
N ARG A 308 6.00 -15.93 -22.33
CA ARG A 308 6.08 -15.22 -21.03
C ARG A 308 5.40 -13.87 -21.04
N ILE A 309 5.66 -13.06 -22.07
CA ILE A 309 5.06 -11.72 -22.21
C ILE A 309 3.54 -11.82 -22.35
N CYS A 310 3.04 -12.74 -23.18
CA CYS A 310 1.61 -12.93 -23.37
C CYS A 310 0.92 -13.33 -22.07
N LEU A 311 1.47 -14.33 -21.37
CA LEU A 311 0.90 -14.82 -20.11
C LEU A 311 0.93 -13.73 -19.03
N LEU A 312 2.07 -13.07 -18.82
CA LEU A 312 2.18 -12.02 -17.80
C LEU A 312 1.21 -10.87 -18.06
N LYS A 313 1.07 -10.45 -19.31
CA LYS A 313 0.17 -9.36 -19.69
C LYS A 313 -1.30 -9.71 -19.43
N CYS A 314 -1.70 -10.93 -19.71
CA CYS A 314 -3.06 -11.41 -19.45
C CYS A 314 -3.31 -11.57 -17.96
N VAL A 315 -2.37 -12.17 -17.23
CA VAL A 315 -2.45 -12.32 -15.77
C VAL A 315 -2.56 -10.96 -15.09
N ASP A 316 -1.69 -10.01 -15.42
CA ASP A 316 -1.69 -8.69 -14.77
C ASP A 316 -3.01 -7.94 -15.01
N ARG A 317 -3.56 -7.99 -16.24
CA ARG A 317 -4.83 -7.36 -16.57
C ARG A 317 -6.00 -8.01 -15.84
N GLN A 318 -6.18 -9.33 -15.99
CA GLN A 318 -7.30 -10.06 -15.40
C GLN A 318 -7.28 -10.04 -13.88
N TRP A 319 -6.09 -10.05 -13.28
CA TRP A 319 -5.93 -9.94 -11.83
C TRP A 319 -6.35 -8.57 -11.30
N MET A 320 -6.01 -7.48 -12.01
CA MET A 320 -6.45 -6.13 -11.61
C MET A 320 -7.97 -6.00 -11.69
N ASP A 321 -8.58 -6.48 -12.77
CA ASP A 321 -10.04 -6.47 -12.95
C ASP A 321 -10.72 -7.33 -11.87
N HIS A 322 -10.10 -8.46 -11.48
CA HIS A 322 -10.62 -9.34 -10.44
C HIS A 322 -10.58 -8.69 -9.04
N ILE A 323 -9.50 -7.97 -8.69
CA ILE A 323 -9.41 -7.23 -7.43
C ILE A 323 -10.56 -6.23 -7.32
N ASP A 324 -10.81 -5.47 -8.38
CA ASP A 324 -11.90 -4.48 -8.41
C ASP A 324 -13.27 -5.14 -8.28
N ASN A 325 -13.49 -6.27 -8.96
CA ASN A 325 -14.73 -7.04 -8.87
C ASN A 325 -14.95 -7.62 -7.47
N MET A 326 -13.89 -8.13 -6.82
CA MET A 326 -13.97 -8.65 -5.45
C MET A 326 -14.24 -7.53 -4.44
N ASP A 327 -13.74 -6.31 -4.65
CA ASP A 327 -14.07 -5.18 -3.79
C ASP A 327 -15.53 -4.75 -3.95
N GLN A 328 -16.06 -4.75 -5.17
CA GLN A 328 -17.49 -4.51 -5.42
C GLN A 328 -18.37 -5.59 -4.78
N LEU A 329 -17.99 -6.87 -4.89
CA LEU A 329 -18.67 -7.97 -4.23
C LEU A 329 -18.70 -7.76 -2.71
N ARG A 330 -17.56 -7.39 -2.11
CA ARG A 330 -17.46 -7.11 -0.67
C ARG A 330 -18.42 -6.01 -0.21
N GLN A 331 -18.57 -4.95 -1.01
CA GLN A 331 -19.49 -3.84 -0.69
C GLN A 331 -20.97 -4.30 -0.75
N GLY A 332 -21.32 -5.18 -1.69
CA GLY A 332 -22.68 -5.64 -1.91
C GLY A 332 -23.11 -6.83 -1.03
N ILE A 333 -22.15 -7.67 -0.61
CA ILE A 333 -22.44 -8.97 0.01
C ILE A 333 -23.16 -8.86 1.36
N ALA A 334 -23.00 -7.74 2.07
CA ALA A 334 -23.66 -7.50 3.35
C ALA A 334 -25.19 -7.57 3.26
N LEU A 335 -25.75 -7.27 2.09
CA LEU A 335 -27.19 -7.34 1.83
C LEU A 335 -27.73 -8.79 1.89
N ARG A 336 -26.87 -9.79 1.65
CA ARG A 336 -27.26 -11.22 1.75
C ARG A 336 -27.62 -11.62 3.19
N GLY A 337 -27.12 -10.89 4.19
CA GLY A 337 -27.50 -11.08 5.59
C GLY A 337 -28.99 -10.92 5.86
N TYR A 338 -29.73 -10.14 5.09
CA TYR A 338 -31.19 -10.05 5.18
C TYR A 338 -31.89 -11.36 4.79
N GLY A 339 -31.24 -12.17 3.96
CA GLY A 339 -31.71 -13.51 3.57
C GLY A 339 -31.28 -14.64 4.52
N GLN A 340 -30.84 -14.31 5.75
CA GLN A 340 -30.36 -15.26 6.75
C GLN A 340 -29.10 -16.06 6.32
N LYS A 341 -28.38 -15.61 5.31
CA LYS A 341 -27.13 -16.20 4.87
C LYS A 341 -25.94 -15.48 5.53
N ASP A 342 -24.90 -16.23 5.86
CA ASP A 342 -23.66 -15.63 6.36
C ASP A 342 -22.94 -14.91 5.21
N PRO A 343 -22.80 -13.58 5.27
CA PRO A 343 -22.14 -12.81 4.20
C PRO A 343 -20.72 -13.25 3.90
N VAL A 344 -19.98 -13.75 4.90
CA VAL A 344 -18.60 -14.24 4.70
C VAL A 344 -18.57 -15.53 3.90
N VAL A 345 -19.54 -16.43 4.15
CA VAL A 345 -19.65 -17.69 3.41
C VAL A 345 -20.05 -17.42 1.96
N GLU A 346 -21.06 -16.57 1.73
CA GLU A 346 -21.46 -16.16 0.39
C GLU A 346 -20.32 -15.49 -0.38
N TYR A 347 -19.57 -14.58 0.29
CA TYR A 347 -18.40 -13.93 -0.32
C TYR A 347 -17.34 -14.95 -0.75
N ARG A 348 -17.12 -16.00 0.05
CA ARG A 348 -16.18 -17.06 -0.30
C ARG A 348 -16.63 -17.86 -1.50
N ILE A 349 -17.91 -18.23 -1.57
CA ILE A 349 -18.47 -19.01 -2.68
C ILE A 349 -18.43 -18.19 -3.98
N GLU A 350 -19.03 -16.99 -3.97
CA GLU A 350 -19.05 -16.13 -5.17
C GLU A 350 -17.64 -15.70 -5.58
N GLY A 351 -16.75 -15.42 -4.61
CA GLY A 351 -15.36 -15.09 -4.88
C GLY A 351 -14.55 -16.25 -5.47
N PHE A 352 -14.88 -17.49 -5.14
CA PHE A 352 -14.28 -18.67 -5.75
C PHE A 352 -14.74 -18.83 -7.21
N ASP A 353 -16.04 -18.70 -7.46
CA ASP A 353 -16.61 -18.77 -8.82
C ASP A 353 -16.02 -17.66 -9.72
N MET A 354 -15.88 -16.44 -9.20
CA MET A 354 -15.26 -15.32 -9.92
C MET A 354 -13.77 -15.55 -10.20
N PHE A 355 -13.06 -16.20 -9.25
CA PHE A 355 -11.65 -16.53 -9.44
C PHE A 355 -11.46 -17.59 -10.52
N ASP A 356 -12.29 -18.63 -10.55
CA ASP A 356 -12.26 -19.65 -11.59
C ASP A 356 -12.56 -19.06 -12.96
N GLN A 357 -13.56 -18.19 -13.09
CA GLN A 357 -13.85 -17.46 -14.33
C GLN A 357 -12.66 -16.58 -14.77
N MET A 358 -11.98 -15.93 -13.84
CA MET A 358 -10.78 -15.16 -14.14
C MET A 358 -9.65 -16.06 -14.66
N VAL A 359 -9.42 -17.22 -14.04
CA VAL A 359 -8.39 -18.18 -14.49
C VAL A 359 -8.71 -18.69 -15.90
N ASP A 360 -9.96 -18.99 -16.20
CA ASP A 360 -10.40 -19.38 -17.54
C ASP A 360 -10.18 -18.26 -18.55
N SER A 361 -10.48 -17.02 -18.17
CA SER A 361 -10.21 -15.84 -19.00
C SER A 361 -8.71 -15.62 -19.26
N ILE A 362 -7.85 -15.86 -18.26
CA ILE A 362 -6.40 -15.81 -18.44
C ILE A 362 -5.94 -16.85 -19.46
N ARG A 363 -6.46 -18.09 -19.37
CA ARG A 363 -6.13 -19.17 -20.30
C ARG A 363 -6.53 -18.80 -21.73
N GLU A 364 -7.77 -18.37 -21.92
CA GLU A 364 -8.28 -17.98 -23.24
C GLU A 364 -7.49 -16.79 -23.83
N ASP A 365 -7.39 -15.70 -23.09
CA ASP A 365 -6.72 -14.48 -23.54
C ASP A 365 -5.23 -14.73 -23.86
N SER A 366 -4.54 -15.55 -23.05
CA SER A 366 -3.12 -15.87 -23.25
C SER A 366 -2.89 -16.65 -24.53
N VAL A 367 -3.68 -17.70 -24.74
CA VAL A 367 -3.61 -18.52 -25.96
C VAL A 367 -4.01 -17.72 -27.18
N LYS A 368 -5.10 -16.98 -27.12
CA LYS A 368 -5.59 -16.11 -28.21
C LYS A 368 -4.55 -15.05 -28.57
N MET A 369 -3.96 -14.39 -27.58
CA MET A 369 -2.89 -13.41 -27.79
C MET A 369 -1.68 -14.06 -28.46
N LEU A 370 -1.23 -15.23 -27.98
CA LEU A 370 -0.08 -15.93 -28.53
C LEU A 370 -0.32 -16.39 -29.98
N LEU A 371 -1.52 -16.86 -30.30
CA LEU A 371 -1.88 -17.29 -31.65
C LEU A 371 -2.08 -16.12 -32.62
N THR A 372 -2.47 -14.93 -32.15
CA THR A 372 -2.75 -13.78 -33.00
C THR A 372 -1.58 -12.79 -33.13
N ILE A 373 -0.69 -12.74 -32.14
CA ILE A 373 0.42 -11.76 -32.16
C ILE A 373 1.38 -12.01 -33.33
N GLU A 374 1.71 -10.95 -34.04
CA GLU A 374 2.77 -10.97 -35.04
C GLU A 374 3.85 -9.95 -34.70
N ILE A 375 5.10 -10.42 -34.69
CA ILE A 375 6.25 -9.53 -34.49
C ILE A 375 6.53 -8.86 -35.83
N ARG A 376 6.28 -7.56 -35.89
CA ARG A 376 6.79 -6.74 -37.00
C ARG A 376 8.26 -6.45 -36.67
N GLN A 377 9.17 -6.99 -37.46
CA GLN A 377 10.55 -6.49 -37.45
C GLN A 377 10.44 -4.98 -37.74
N ALA A 378 10.91 -4.17 -36.80
CA ALA A 378 11.01 -2.74 -37.03
C ALA A 378 11.90 -2.55 -38.25
N GLY A 379 11.28 -2.43 -39.42
CA GLY A 379 11.94 -1.86 -40.57
C GLY A 379 12.49 -0.52 -40.12
N ALA A 380 13.74 -0.21 -40.52
CA ALA A 380 14.47 0.99 -40.09
C ALA A 380 13.48 2.15 -39.90
N ALA A 381 13.45 2.71 -38.71
CA ALA A 381 12.55 3.80 -38.38
C ALA A 381 12.64 4.83 -39.47
N PRO A 382 11.52 5.28 -40.09
CA PRO A 382 11.56 6.28 -41.12
C PRO A 382 12.34 7.47 -40.54
N LYS A 383 13.50 7.81 -41.18
CA LYS A 383 14.24 9.03 -40.86
C LYS A 383 13.22 10.15 -40.92
N ARG A 384 12.90 10.72 -39.74
CA ARG A 384 12.12 11.97 -39.71
C ARG A 384 12.95 13.00 -40.46
N GLU A 385 12.60 13.25 -41.72
CA GLU A 385 13.06 14.45 -42.40
C GLU A 385 12.51 15.64 -41.64
N GLN A 386 13.41 16.48 -41.14
CA GLN A 386 13.01 17.76 -40.59
C GLN A 386 12.37 18.61 -41.69
N VAL A 387 11.05 18.62 -41.72
CA VAL A 387 10.26 19.39 -42.67
C VAL A 387 10.20 20.89 -42.34
N ALA A 388 10.76 21.30 -41.20
CA ALA A 388 10.85 22.70 -40.83
C ALA A 388 12.31 23.11 -40.58
N LYS A 389 12.88 23.81 -41.55
CA LYS A 389 14.05 24.69 -41.32
C LYS A 389 13.54 25.91 -40.54
N PRO A 390 14.14 26.27 -39.41
CA PRO A 390 13.79 27.53 -38.77
C PRO A 390 14.25 28.68 -39.65
N THR A 391 13.32 29.32 -40.34
CA THR A 391 13.47 30.65 -40.90
C THR A 391 13.23 31.64 -39.79
N GLY A 392 14.28 32.04 -39.11
CA GLY A 392 14.27 33.06 -38.09
C GLY A 392 15.58 33.81 -38.18
N GLU A 393 15.61 34.86 -39.01
CA GLU A 393 16.58 35.92 -38.91
C GLU A 393 16.43 36.67 -37.58
N GLY A 394 17.56 36.93 -36.93
CA GLY A 394 17.65 37.97 -35.93
C GLY A 394 17.89 37.52 -34.52
N PHE A 395 19.14 37.32 -34.18
CA PHE A 395 19.81 38.04 -33.06
C PHE A 395 21.30 37.62 -33.03
N VAL A 396 22.17 38.54 -33.29
CA VAL A 396 23.61 38.41 -33.06
C VAL A 396 23.93 39.13 -31.77
N PRO A 397 24.60 38.48 -30.83
CA PRO A 397 25.63 39.17 -30.06
C PRO A 397 26.98 38.47 -30.20
N GLY A 398 27.96 39.33 -30.35
CA GLY A 398 29.30 38.99 -30.72
C GLY A 398 30.18 38.27 -29.73
N ASN A 399 31.22 37.71 -30.32
CA ASN A 399 32.61 37.48 -29.86
C ASN A 399 32.87 36.81 -28.52
N GLY A 400 33.53 35.66 -28.62
CA GLY A 400 34.43 35.14 -27.58
C GLY A 400 34.73 33.64 -27.77
N ALA A 401 35.91 33.36 -28.33
CA ALA A 401 36.53 32.06 -28.62
C ALA A 401 36.76 31.16 -27.37
N PRO A 402 37.55 30.04 -27.52
CA PRO A 402 37.18 28.72 -28.06
C PRO A 402 37.34 27.58 -27.05
N GLY A 403 36.68 26.48 -27.33
CA GLY A 403 37.14 25.15 -26.94
C GLY A 403 36.93 24.68 -25.52
N VAL A 404 36.03 23.74 -25.30
CA VAL A 404 36.21 22.59 -24.39
C VAL A 404 35.26 21.44 -24.76
N LYS A 405 35.87 20.26 -24.82
CA LYS A 405 35.25 18.96 -24.99
C LYS A 405 34.42 18.53 -23.74
N GLY A 406 33.37 17.76 -23.94
CA GLY A 406 32.78 16.94 -22.89
C GLY A 406 31.32 17.27 -22.58
N ALA A 407 30.36 16.48 -23.09
CA ALA A 407 28.99 16.54 -22.67
C ALA A 407 28.78 15.93 -21.28
N PRO A 408 28.12 16.59 -20.34
CA PRO A 408 27.66 15.95 -19.12
C PRO A 408 26.24 15.40 -19.30
N LYS A 409 26.03 14.22 -18.72
CA LYS A 409 24.77 13.49 -18.59
C LYS A 409 23.67 14.39 -17.99
N GLY A 410 22.49 14.31 -18.57
CA GLY A 410 21.32 15.08 -18.17
C GLY A 410 20.95 14.91 -16.70
N GLN A 411 20.82 16.04 -16.03
CA GLN A 411 20.22 16.14 -14.70
C GLN A 411 18.68 15.98 -14.80
N PRO A 412 18.02 15.39 -13.80
CA PRO A 412 16.57 15.23 -13.81
C PRO A 412 15.88 16.61 -13.77
N VAL A 413 14.95 16.81 -14.66
CA VAL A 413 14.11 18.01 -14.72
C VAL A 413 13.31 18.13 -13.41
N ARG A 414 13.58 19.19 -12.66
CA ARG A 414 12.82 19.53 -11.45
C ARG A 414 11.41 19.95 -11.87
N VAL A 415 10.42 19.09 -11.61
CA VAL A 415 9.01 19.45 -11.78
C VAL A 415 8.64 20.47 -10.69
N ILE A 416 8.41 21.70 -11.08
CA ILE A 416 7.92 22.76 -10.18
C ILE A 416 6.46 22.38 -9.81
N LYS A 417 6.22 22.04 -8.54
CA LYS A 417 4.86 21.82 -8.02
C LYS A 417 4.15 23.17 -7.92
N ILE A 418 3.17 23.38 -8.78
CA ILE A 418 2.33 24.58 -8.78
C ILE A 418 1.35 24.49 -7.60
N GLY A 419 1.39 25.48 -6.73
CA GLY A 419 0.51 25.56 -5.56
C GLY A 419 -0.92 25.95 -5.97
N ARG A 420 -1.87 25.62 -5.12
CA ARG A 420 -3.32 25.84 -5.34
C ARG A 420 -3.71 27.33 -5.55
N ASN A 421 -2.86 28.27 -5.11
CA ASN A 421 -3.05 29.71 -5.22
C ASN A 421 -2.19 30.37 -6.27
N ASP A 422 -1.33 29.62 -6.96
CA ASP A 422 -0.43 30.16 -7.99
C ASP A 422 -1.21 30.46 -9.27
N PRO A 423 -0.72 31.41 -10.10
CA PRO A 423 -1.34 31.72 -11.38
C PRO A 423 -1.27 30.52 -12.32
N CYS A 424 -2.33 30.29 -13.08
CA CYS A 424 -2.41 29.17 -14.01
C CYS A 424 -1.37 29.34 -15.15
N PRO A 425 -0.57 28.31 -15.43
CA PRO A 425 0.42 28.35 -16.51
C PRO A 425 -0.16 28.51 -17.92
N CYS A 426 -1.50 28.41 -18.07
CA CYS A 426 -2.17 28.68 -19.34
C CYS A 426 -2.25 30.17 -19.71
N GLY A 427 -1.77 31.08 -18.88
CA GLY A 427 -1.76 32.51 -19.14
C GLY A 427 -3.10 33.24 -18.92
N SER A 428 -4.13 32.58 -18.38
CA SER A 428 -5.46 33.14 -18.16
C SER A 428 -5.55 34.17 -17.03
N GLY A 429 -4.49 34.37 -16.24
CA GLY A 429 -4.48 35.24 -15.05
C GLY A 429 -5.31 34.73 -13.87
N LEU A 430 -5.97 33.58 -13.99
CA LEU A 430 -6.76 32.95 -12.93
C LEU A 430 -5.90 32.02 -12.07
N LYS A 431 -6.31 31.79 -10.82
CA LYS A 431 -5.61 30.85 -9.93
C LYS A 431 -5.84 29.42 -10.41
N TRP A 432 -4.82 28.56 -10.24
CA TRP A 432 -4.84 27.12 -10.62
C TRP A 432 -6.03 26.32 -10.07
N LYS A 433 -6.74 26.85 -9.08
CA LYS A 433 -7.87 26.20 -8.39
C LYS A 433 -9.19 26.19 -9.19
N LYS A 434 -9.26 26.78 -10.37
CA LYS A 434 -10.54 26.80 -11.12
C LYS A 434 -10.46 25.97 -12.37
#